data_5c154af6f2181a9110aebafb6d3f2bcd
#
_entry.id   5c154af6f2181a9110aebafb6d3f2bcd
#
_cell.length_a   1.000
_cell.length_b   1.000
_cell.length_c   1.000
_cell.angle_alpha   90.00
_cell.angle_beta   90.00
_cell.angle_gamma   90.00
#
_symmetry.space_group_name_H-M   'P 1'
#
loop_
_entity.id
_entity.type
_entity.pdbx_description
1 polymer ?
#
loop_
_entity_poly.entity_id
_entity_poly.type
_entity_poly.pdbx_seq_one_letter_code
_entity_poly.pdbx_strand_id
1 'polypeptide(L)'
;MISSPIRWTGIIVDRGKGNRVATFVKKYDHEILLAVRGHGTASSAIMDCLGLDEPEKDLVLGMASVEHSRKLLEALQSELEFDRPGHGIAFTIPLSGISAAAAGQLKGLYKKEALTVPTDSKKEDISMNDGAKYELVAAIINIDVINPVMEAARKAGCKGGTLLKARELESGEDKKLFGLTLSQEKSILLILTPNSQKQSILRAICETVLKETGEHALAVSLPVEQVEGIQL
;
A
#
# COMPACT_ATOMS: atom_id res chain seq x y z
N MET A 1 13.70 2.62 19.85
CA MET A 1 13.14 2.69 18.48
C MET A 1 11.67 3.03 18.62
N ILE A 2 11.24 4.19 18.17
CA ILE A 2 9.81 4.55 18.12
C ILE A 2 9.25 3.87 16.87
N SER A 3 8.50 2.80 17.05
CA SER A 3 7.81 2.13 15.93
C SER A 3 6.72 3.04 15.39
N SER A 4 6.63 3.19 14.06
CA SER A 4 5.52 3.89 13.42
C SER A 4 4.18 3.40 13.96
N PRO A 5 3.22 4.27 14.28
CA PRO A 5 1.90 3.87 14.77
C PRO A 5 1.03 3.25 13.67
N ILE A 6 1.46 3.34 12.40
CA ILE A 6 0.70 2.85 11.24
C ILE A 6 1.39 1.64 10.62
N ARG A 7 0.57 0.71 10.14
CA ARG A 7 0.99 -0.48 9.41
C ARG A 7 0.36 -0.51 8.03
N TRP A 8 1.13 -0.94 7.07
CA TRP A 8 0.60 -1.43 5.81
C TRP A 8 0.33 -2.92 5.96
N THR A 9 -0.93 -3.31 5.78
CA THR A 9 -1.37 -4.70 5.89
C THR A 9 -1.54 -5.29 4.49
N GLY A 10 -0.95 -6.45 4.25
CA GLY A 10 -1.12 -7.23 3.04
C GLY A 10 -1.81 -8.54 3.33
N ILE A 11 -2.80 -8.92 2.50
CA ILE A 11 -3.54 -10.18 2.62
C ILE A 11 -3.60 -10.83 1.25
N ILE A 12 -2.99 -11.99 1.11
CA ILE A 12 -2.94 -12.78 -0.13
C ILE A 12 -3.99 -13.89 -0.02
N VAL A 13 -4.91 -13.94 -0.96
CA VAL A 13 -5.96 -14.96 -1.06
C VAL A 13 -6.13 -15.44 -2.49
N ASP A 14 -6.87 -16.51 -2.70
CA ASP A 14 -7.22 -16.99 -4.04
C ASP A 14 -8.01 -15.93 -4.80
N ARG A 15 -7.87 -15.97 -6.11
CA ARG A 15 -8.57 -15.09 -7.05
C ARG A 15 -10.07 -15.12 -6.80
N GLY A 16 -10.67 -13.91 -6.79
CA GLY A 16 -12.10 -13.70 -6.55
C GLY A 16 -12.49 -13.59 -5.07
N LYS A 17 -11.61 -13.95 -4.12
CA LYS A 17 -11.86 -13.79 -2.69
C LYS A 17 -11.52 -12.37 -2.18
N GLY A 18 -10.79 -11.56 -2.95
CA GLY A 18 -10.30 -10.25 -2.53
C GLY A 18 -11.40 -9.29 -2.05
N ASN A 19 -12.55 -9.22 -2.75
CA ASN A 19 -13.67 -8.36 -2.33
C ASN A 19 -14.28 -8.78 -0.99
N ARG A 20 -14.43 -10.09 -0.76
CA ARG A 20 -14.95 -10.63 0.51
C ARG A 20 -14.00 -10.29 1.66
N VAL A 21 -12.71 -10.47 1.42
CA VAL A 21 -11.66 -10.11 2.41
C VAL A 21 -11.65 -8.62 2.65
N ALA A 22 -11.74 -7.77 1.63
CA ALA A 22 -11.79 -6.33 1.80
C ALA A 22 -12.99 -5.87 2.66
N THR A 23 -14.17 -6.47 2.44
CA THR A 23 -15.35 -6.21 3.27
C THR A 23 -15.13 -6.62 4.73
N PHE A 24 -14.42 -7.72 4.96
CA PHE A 24 -14.05 -8.17 6.29
C PHE A 24 -13.04 -7.21 6.95
N VAL A 25 -12.01 -6.82 6.23
CA VAL A 25 -10.93 -5.93 6.69
C VAL A 25 -11.46 -4.56 7.11
N LYS A 26 -12.49 -4.04 6.44
CA LYS A 26 -13.15 -2.77 6.79
C LYS A 26 -13.76 -2.77 8.20
N LYS A 27 -14.22 -3.91 8.70
CA LYS A 27 -14.74 -4.02 10.07
C LYS A 27 -13.69 -3.73 11.14
N TYR A 28 -12.41 -3.76 10.75
CA TYR A 28 -11.25 -3.53 11.61
C TYR A 28 -10.57 -2.18 11.31
N ASP A 29 -11.33 -1.19 10.85
CA ASP A 29 -10.88 0.17 10.61
C ASP A 29 -9.61 0.25 9.73
N HIS A 30 -9.58 -0.53 8.66
CA HIS A 30 -8.56 -0.40 7.61
C HIS A 30 -9.07 0.50 6.49
N GLU A 31 -8.24 1.44 6.12
CA GLU A 31 -8.50 2.42 5.07
C GLU A 31 -7.57 2.21 3.86
N ILE A 32 -7.85 2.94 2.78
CA ILE A 32 -7.02 2.91 1.56
C ILE A 32 -6.86 1.47 1.05
N LEU A 33 -8.02 0.82 0.82
CA LEU A 33 -8.02 -0.58 0.41
C LEU A 33 -7.82 -0.71 -1.10
N LEU A 34 -6.81 -1.48 -1.48
CA LEU A 34 -6.45 -1.77 -2.86
C LEU A 34 -6.39 -3.28 -3.08
N ALA A 35 -6.77 -3.74 -4.25
CA ALA A 35 -6.50 -5.10 -4.70
C ALA A 35 -5.54 -5.11 -5.89
N VAL A 36 -4.50 -5.89 -5.77
CA VAL A 36 -3.51 -6.17 -6.80
C VAL A 36 -3.66 -7.63 -7.24
N ARG A 37 -3.60 -7.87 -8.55
CA ARG A 37 -3.62 -9.22 -9.11
C ARG A 37 -2.21 -9.80 -9.13
N GLY A 38 -2.09 -11.07 -8.81
CA GLY A 38 -0.84 -11.82 -8.87
C GLY A 38 -1.07 -13.29 -9.18
N HIS A 39 0.01 -14.02 -9.31
CA HIS A 39 0.02 -15.47 -9.49
C HIS A 39 0.77 -16.11 -8.32
N GLY A 40 0.27 -17.24 -7.84
CA GLY A 40 0.96 -18.02 -6.82
C GLY A 40 2.01 -18.90 -7.51
N THR A 41 3.24 -18.86 -7.00
CA THR A 41 4.37 -19.64 -7.54
C THR A 41 4.59 -20.96 -6.82
N ALA A 42 3.74 -21.30 -5.86
CA ALA A 42 3.81 -22.59 -5.17
C ALA A 42 3.28 -23.68 -6.10
N SER A 43 4.18 -24.38 -6.78
CA SER A 43 3.84 -25.57 -7.56
C SER A 43 3.60 -26.75 -6.60
N SER A 44 2.56 -27.54 -6.88
CA SER A 44 2.47 -28.91 -6.36
C SER A 44 2.84 -29.87 -7.47
N ALA A 45 3.52 -30.94 -7.15
CA ALA A 45 3.85 -31.99 -8.14
C ALA A 45 2.63 -32.51 -8.91
N ILE A 46 1.43 -32.40 -8.29
CA ILE A 46 0.15 -32.75 -8.89
C ILE A 46 -0.28 -31.72 -9.94
N MET A 47 -0.12 -30.41 -9.66
CA MET A 47 -0.48 -29.35 -10.62
C MET A 47 0.42 -29.38 -11.84
N ASP A 48 1.74 -29.57 -11.62
CA ASP A 48 2.72 -29.68 -12.69
C ASP A 48 2.43 -30.92 -13.57
N CYS A 49 2.04 -32.04 -12.95
CA CYS A 49 1.70 -33.28 -13.68
C CYS A 49 0.40 -33.16 -14.49
N LEU A 50 -0.54 -32.30 -14.05
CA LEU A 50 -1.82 -32.05 -14.73
C LEU A 50 -1.75 -30.90 -15.74
N GLY A 51 -0.61 -30.22 -15.88
CA GLY A 51 -0.47 -29.06 -16.75
C GLY A 51 -1.38 -27.88 -16.37
N LEU A 52 -1.72 -27.75 -15.08
CA LEU A 52 -2.54 -26.66 -14.58
C LEU A 52 -1.69 -25.42 -14.38
N ASP A 53 -2.22 -24.27 -14.81
CA ASP A 53 -1.58 -22.97 -14.62
C ASP A 53 -1.40 -22.63 -13.14
N GLU A 54 -0.42 -21.76 -12.86
CA GLU A 54 -0.20 -21.20 -11.54
C GLU A 54 -1.49 -20.55 -11.01
N PRO A 55 -1.88 -20.82 -9.75
CA PRO A 55 -3.13 -20.31 -9.21
C PRO A 55 -3.11 -18.78 -9.12
N GLU A 56 -4.08 -18.13 -9.74
CA GLU A 56 -4.27 -16.69 -9.62
C GLU A 56 -4.56 -16.29 -8.18
N LYS A 57 -4.00 -15.15 -7.75
CA LYS A 57 -4.14 -14.59 -6.41
C LYS A 57 -4.63 -13.15 -6.45
N ASP A 58 -5.38 -12.76 -5.42
CA ASP A 58 -5.66 -11.37 -5.08
C ASP A 58 -4.81 -10.98 -3.86
N LEU A 59 -4.03 -9.90 -3.97
CA LEU A 59 -3.36 -9.26 -2.85
C LEU A 59 -4.19 -8.04 -2.44
N VAL A 60 -4.80 -8.08 -1.27
CA VAL A 60 -5.51 -6.94 -0.67
C VAL A 60 -4.53 -6.17 0.21
N LEU A 61 -4.38 -4.89 -0.08
CA LEU A 61 -3.53 -3.96 0.68
C LEU A 61 -4.42 -2.96 1.42
N GLY A 62 -4.06 -2.64 2.65
CA GLY A 62 -4.77 -1.65 3.46
C GLY A 62 -3.86 -1.02 4.50
N MET A 63 -4.32 0.05 5.13
CA MET A 63 -3.56 0.75 6.17
C MET A 63 -4.40 0.89 7.43
N ALA A 64 -3.78 0.64 8.59
CA ALA A 64 -4.42 0.83 9.90
C ALA A 64 -3.39 1.08 10.99
N SER A 65 -3.86 1.35 12.22
CA SER A 65 -3.00 1.39 13.39
C SER A 65 -2.41 0.03 13.71
N VAL A 66 -1.38 0.02 14.52
CA VAL A 66 -0.79 -1.22 15.09
C VAL A 66 -1.87 -2.06 15.78
N GLU A 67 -2.74 -1.42 16.55
CA GLU A 67 -3.80 -2.11 17.31
C GLU A 67 -4.84 -2.75 16.39
N HIS A 68 -5.36 -1.99 15.41
CA HIS A 68 -6.35 -2.48 14.46
C HIS A 68 -5.78 -3.57 13.56
N SER A 69 -4.52 -3.41 13.12
CA SER A 69 -3.83 -4.45 12.34
C SER A 69 -3.66 -5.75 13.13
N ARG A 70 -3.34 -5.67 14.44
CA ARG A 70 -3.24 -6.85 15.31
C ARG A 70 -4.59 -7.53 15.47
N LYS A 71 -5.65 -6.77 15.79
CA LYS A 71 -7.02 -7.29 15.90
C LYS A 71 -7.48 -7.97 14.60
N LEU A 72 -7.14 -7.38 13.44
CA LEU A 72 -7.44 -7.98 12.15
C LEU A 72 -6.74 -9.33 11.98
N LEU A 73 -5.44 -9.43 12.28
CA LEU A 73 -4.70 -10.70 12.14
C LEU A 73 -5.29 -11.81 13.03
N GLU A 74 -5.65 -11.47 14.26
CA GLU A 74 -6.32 -12.40 15.19
C GLU A 74 -7.68 -12.86 14.65
N ALA A 75 -8.46 -11.95 14.06
CA ALA A 75 -9.75 -12.26 13.47
C ALA A 75 -9.64 -13.07 12.15
N LEU A 76 -8.64 -12.78 11.31
CA LEU A 76 -8.35 -13.59 10.13
C LEU A 76 -8.05 -15.04 10.51
N GLN A 77 -7.31 -15.25 11.59
CA GLN A 77 -7.03 -16.58 12.11
C GLN A 77 -8.30 -17.27 12.62
N SER A 78 -9.07 -16.60 13.49
CA SER A 78 -10.21 -17.20 14.19
C SER A 78 -11.48 -17.33 13.34
N GLU A 79 -11.76 -16.34 12.45
CA GLU A 79 -13.01 -16.27 11.69
C GLU A 79 -12.87 -16.73 10.23
N LEU A 80 -11.68 -16.59 9.64
CA LEU A 80 -11.40 -16.99 8.27
C LEU A 80 -10.39 -18.15 8.16
N GLU A 81 -10.04 -18.75 9.28
CA GLU A 81 -9.20 -19.95 9.39
C GLU A 81 -7.84 -19.81 8.67
N PHE A 82 -7.20 -18.65 8.77
CA PHE A 82 -5.90 -18.38 8.12
C PHE A 82 -4.74 -19.20 8.71
N ASP A 83 -4.96 -19.90 9.81
CA ASP A 83 -4.06 -20.93 10.35
C ASP A 83 -4.05 -22.23 9.53
N ARG A 84 -5.00 -22.41 8.61
CA ARG A 84 -5.08 -23.58 7.74
C ARG A 84 -4.43 -23.37 6.40
N PRO A 85 -3.71 -24.36 5.85
CA PRO A 85 -3.13 -24.29 4.53
C PRO A 85 -4.17 -23.94 3.44
N GLY A 86 -3.84 -23.01 2.54
CA GLY A 86 -4.69 -22.62 1.41
C GLY A 86 -5.77 -21.58 1.72
N HIS A 87 -5.91 -21.14 2.98
CA HIS A 87 -6.90 -20.10 3.34
C HIS A 87 -6.41 -18.69 3.05
N GLY A 88 -5.11 -18.46 3.10
CA GLY A 88 -4.48 -17.18 2.77
C GLY A 88 -3.23 -16.92 3.59
N ILE A 89 -2.60 -15.79 3.31
CA ILE A 89 -1.43 -15.28 4.05
C ILE A 89 -1.72 -13.83 4.38
N ALA A 90 -1.52 -13.43 5.64
CA ALA A 90 -1.63 -12.04 6.06
C ALA A 90 -0.34 -11.58 6.76
N PHE A 91 0.06 -10.34 6.51
CA PHE A 91 1.25 -9.74 7.09
C PHE A 91 1.09 -8.24 7.27
N THR A 92 1.91 -7.66 8.13
CA THR A 92 1.96 -6.22 8.34
C THR A 92 3.38 -5.69 8.18
N ILE A 93 3.51 -4.49 7.62
CA ILE A 93 4.79 -3.80 7.42
C ILE A 93 4.71 -2.43 8.10
N PRO A 94 5.69 -2.06 8.96
CA PRO A 94 5.74 -0.72 9.53
C PRO A 94 6.02 0.32 8.45
N LEU A 95 5.40 1.49 8.53
CA LEU A 95 5.72 2.62 7.64
C LEU A 95 6.83 3.46 8.26
N SER A 96 7.71 4.00 7.43
CA SER A 96 8.74 4.98 7.80
C SER A 96 8.39 6.41 7.39
N GLY A 97 7.34 6.57 6.59
CA GLY A 97 6.82 7.86 6.17
C GLY A 97 5.44 7.74 5.53
N ILE A 98 4.70 8.85 5.54
CA ILE A 98 3.36 8.92 4.97
C ILE A 98 3.09 10.34 4.45
N SER A 99 2.43 10.48 3.31
CA SER A 99 2.02 11.79 2.78
C SER A 99 0.93 12.43 3.67
N ALA A 100 0.89 13.76 3.68
CA ALA A 100 -0.12 14.49 4.45
C ALA A 100 -1.55 14.11 4.06
N ALA A 101 -1.80 13.82 2.78
CA ALA A 101 -3.09 13.38 2.28
C ALA A 101 -3.47 11.99 2.83
N ALA A 102 -2.54 11.02 2.76
CA ALA A 102 -2.77 9.69 3.33
C ALA A 102 -2.98 9.75 4.84
N ALA A 103 -2.17 10.54 5.55
CA ALA A 103 -2.36 10.79 6.98
C ALA A 103 -3.73 11.45 7.27
N GLY A 104 -4.20 12.34 6.39
CA GLY A 104 -5.50 13.00 6.48
C GLY A 104 -6.66 12.00 6.38
N GLN A 105 -6.61 11.06 5.46
CA GLN A 105 -7.62 9.99 5.33
C GLN A 105 -7.64 9.07 6.56
N LEU A 106 -6.48 8.80 7.14
CA LEU A 106 -6.35 7.98 8.33
C LEU A 106 -6.75 8.71 9.63
N LYS A 107 -6.82 10.06 9.66
CA LYS A 107 -7.21 10.85 10.85
C LYS A 107 -8.60 10.54 11.38
N GLY A 108 -9.52 10.10 10.54
CA GLY A 108 -10.85 9.64 10.97
C GLY A 108 -10.81 8.45 11.93
N LEU A 109 -9.77 7.62 11.85
CA LEU A 109 -9.57 6.41 12.64
C LEU A 109 -8.88 6.67 13.97
N TYR A 110 -8.15 7.80 14.10
CA TYR A 110 -7.35 8.11 15.28
C TYR A 110 -7.99 9.26 16.06
N LYS A 111 -8.93 8.95 16.95
CA LYS A 111 -9.39 9.91 17.95
C LYS A 111 -8.20 10.31 18.86
N LYS A 112 -7.68 11.50 18.59
CA LYS A 112 -7.04 12.47 19.52
C LYS A 112 -5.73 12.14 20.26
N GLU A 113 -5.13 10.95 20.26
CA GLU A 113 -3.99 10.75 21.17
C GLU A 113 -2.62 10.40 20.56
N ALA A 114 -2.49 10.14 19.28
CA ALA A 114 -1.23 9.64 18.73
C ALA A 114 -0.69 10.30 17.45
N LEU A 115 -1.37 11.26 16.87
CA LEU A 115 -0.84 12.05 15.76
C LEU A 115 -0.80 13.53 16.15
N THR A 116 0.17 13.92 16.98
CA THR A 116 0.67 15.29 16.96
C THR A 116 1.48 15.45 15.67
N VAL A 117 0.74 15.55 14.54
CA VAL A 117 1.31 16.18 13.35
C VAL A 117 1.37 17.66 13.71
N PRO A 118 2.55 18.28 13.76
CA PRO A 118 2.64 19.74 13.94
C PRO A 118 1.89 20.37 12.76
N THR A 119 0.76 21.03 13.06
CA THR A 119 -0.04 21.79 12.07
C THR A 119 0.54 23.17 11.80
N ASP A 120 1.77 23.41 12.19
CA ASP A 120 2.47 24.64 11.86
C ASP A 120 3.36 24.46 10.63
N SER A 121 3.14 25.36 9.70
CA SER A 121 3.75 25.52 8.38
C SER A 121 5.26 25.85 8.43
N LYS A 122 6.04 25.13 9.23
CA LYS A 122 7.51 25.16 9.23
C LYS A 122 8.05 23.78 9.60
N LYS A 123 8.53 23.06 8.52
CA LYS A 123 9.61 22.08 8.58
C LYS A 123 9.73 21.27 9.88
N GLU A 124 9.09 20.10 9.92
CA GLU A 124 9.73 18.95 10.57
C GLU A 124 9.12 17.68 9.98
N ASP A 125 9.88 17.08 9.05
CA ASP A 125 9.61 15.78 8.48
C ASP A 125 9.70 14.74 9.61
N ILE A 126 8.64 13.99 9.85
CA ILE A 126 8.67 12.87 10.79
C ILE A 126 9.47 11.74 10.13
N SER A 127 10.78 11.78 10.27
CA SER A 127 11.66 10.67 9.96
C SER A 127 11.55 9.64 11.08
N MET A 128 10.80 8.55 10.87
CA MET A 128 10.53 7.56 11.90
C MET A 128 11.52 6.38 11.92
N ASN A 129 12.57 6.38 11.09
CA ASN A 129 13.58 5.33 11.14
C ASN A 129 14.91 5.81 10.55
N ASP A 130 15.76 6.36 11.39
CA ASP A 130 17.10 6.88 11.02
C ASP A 130 18.13 5.76 10.71
N GLY A 131 17.72 4.48 10.78
CA GLY A 131 18.62 3.33 10.61
C GLY A 131 18.58 2.65 9.24
N ALA A 132 17.53 2.83 8.44
CA ALA A 132 17.43 2.19 7.14
C ALA A 132 18.22 2.96 6.08
N LYS A 133 19.17 2.29 5.43
CA LYS A 133 19.97 2.85 4.35
C LYS A 133 19.14 3.13 3.09
N TYR A 134 18.13 2.32 2.86
CA TYR A 134 17.24 2.38 1.71
C TYR A 134 15.78 2.44 2.14
N GLU A 135 14.95 3.00 1.27
CA GLU A 135 13.52 3.15 1.44
C GLU A 135 12.79 2.73 0.16
N LEU A 136 11.67 2.04 0.33
CA LEU A 136 10.73 1.76 -0.74
C LEU A 136 9.59 2.78 -0.66
N VAL A 137 9.59 3.73 -1.58
CA VAL A 137 8.48 4.67 -1.74
C VAL A 137 7.38 3.97 -2.54
N ALA A 138 6.15 4.00 -2.03
CA ALA A 138 4.97 3.50 -2.72
C ALA A 138 3.94 4.62 -2.85
N ALA A 139 3.56 4.97 -4.08
CA ALA A 139 2.58 6.00 -4.37
C ALA A 139 1.39 5.41 -5.15
N ILE A 140 0.18 5.70 -4.66
CA ILE A 140 -1.07 5.32 -5.33
C ILE A 140 -1.47 6.48 -6.22
N ILE A 141 -1.49 6.25 -7.53
CA ILE A 141 -1.70 7.26 -8.55
C ILE A 141 -2.61 6.75 -9.66
N ASN A 142 -3.22 7.65 -10.40
CA ASN A 142 -3.94 7.32 -11.62
C ASN A 142 -2.96 7.04 -12.77
N ILE A 143 -3.34 6.17 -13.69
CA ILE A 143 -2.48 5.77 -14.82
C ILE A 143 -2.06 6.96 -15.71
N ASP A 144 -2.93 7.95 -15.85
CA ASP A 144 -2.75 9.10 -16.76
C ASP A 144 -1.61 10.02 -16.32
N VAL A 145 -1.26 10.04 -15.02
CA VAL A 145 -0.22 10.92 -14.47
C VAL A 145 1.14 10.24 -14.23
N ILE A 146 1.29 8.99 -14.65
CA ILE A 146 2.54 8.23 -14.44
C ILE A 146 3.75 8.92 -15.06
N ASN A 147 3.62 9.37 -16.32
CA ASN A 147 4.74 9.98 -17.06
C ASN A 147 5.24 11.27 -16.40
N PRO A 148 4.39 12.29 -16.11
CA PRO A 148 4.83 13.50 -15.43
C PRO A 148 5.36 13.22 -14.01
N VAL A 149 4.76 12.28 -13.27
CA VAL A 149 5.23 11.88 -11.94
C VAL A 149 6.61 11.24 -12.01
N MET A 150 6.85 10.33 -12.96
CA MET A 150 8.17 9.71 -13.13
C MET A 150 9.24 10.71 -13.59
N GLU A 151 8.88 11.68 -14.43
CA GLU A 151 9.80 12.74 -14.81
C GLU A 151 10.21 13.59 -13.59
N ALA A 152 9.25 14.00 -12.78
CA ALA A 152 9.51 14.75 -11.55
C ALA A 152 10.34 13.95 -10.54
N ALA A 153 10.01 12.67 -10.34
CA ALA A 153 10.76 11.78 -9.47
C ALA A 153 12.22 11.58 -9.93
N ARG A 154 12.46 11.49 -11.25
CA ARG A 154 13.83 11.42 -11.80
C ARG A 154 14.61 12.69 -11.54
N LYS A 155 13.99 13.88 -11.70
CA LYS A 155 14.62 15.17 -11.35
C LYS A 155 14.95 15.25 -9.86
N ALA A 156 14.20 14.56 -9.00
CA ALA A 156 14.45 14.46 -7.56
C ALA A 156 15.47 13.37 -7.17
N GLY A 157 16.09 12.68 -8.16
CA GLY A 157 17.15 11.68 -7.95
C GLY A 157 16.72 10.23 -8.13
N CYS A 158 15.45 9.96 -8.43
CA CYS A 158 14.97 8.60 -8.71
C CYS A 158 15.58 8.07 -10.01
N LYS A 159 16.10 6.83 -10.01
CA LYS A 159 16.62 6.18 -11.22
C LYS A 159 15.58 5.42 -12.01
N GLY A 160 14.53 4.95 -11.37
CA GLY A 160 13.44 4.19 -11.97
C GLY A 160 12.42 3.75 -10.95
N GLY A 161 11.34 3.15 -11.42
CA GLY A 161 10.28 2.62 -10.59
C GLY A 161 9.58 1.45 -11.25
N THR A 162 8.85 0.68 -10.45
CA THR A 162 8.00 -0.42 -10.89
C THR A 162 6.55 -0.04 -10.70
N LEU A 163 5.74 -0.25 -11.72
CA LEU A 163 4.31 0.03 -11.69
C LEU A 163 3.53 -1.26 -11.53
N LEU A 164 2.69 -1.30 -10.50
CA LEU A 164 1.73 -2.37 -10.28
C LEU A 164 0.33 -1.88 -10.63
N LYS A 165 -0.40 -2.66 -11.42
CA LYS A 165 -1.82 -2.39 -11.66
C LYS A 165 -2.63 -2.80 -10.44
N ALA A 166 -3.45 -1.88 -9.96
CA ALA A 166 -4.31 -2.07 -8.81
C ALA A 166 -5.73 -1.60 -9.11
N ARG A 167 -6.68 -2.02 -8.30
CA ARG A 167 -8.03 -1.46 -8.27
C ARG A 167 -8.35 -1.02 -6.85
N GLU A 168 -9.02 0.11 -6.74
CA GLU A 168 -9.52 0.57 -5.46
C GLU A 168 -10.70 -0.31 -5.02
N LEU A 169 -10.70 -0.70 -3.75
CA LEU A 169 -11.78 -1.45 -3.13
C LEU A 169 -12.60 -0.48 -2.29
N GLU A 170 -13.49 0.27 -2.95
CA GLU A 170 -14.32 1.27 -2.29
C GLU A 170 -15.23 0.67 -1.21
N SER A 171 -15.47 1.47 -0.17
CA SER A 171 -16.40 1.18 0.89
C SER A 171 -17.77 1.74 0.56
N GLY A 172 -18.74 0.85 0.43
CA GLY A 172 -20.16 1.21 0.41
C GLY A 172 -20.61 1.91 -0.87
N GLU A 173 -21.80 1.64 -1.35
CA GLU A 173 -22.43 2.18 -2.54
C GLU A 173 -21.51 2.33 -3.75
N ASP A 174 -21.04 1.18 -4.24
CA ASP A 174 -20.47 1.07 -5.56
C ASP A 174 -21.35 1.88 -6.52
N LYS A 175 -20.78 2.83 -7.26
CA LYS A 175 -21.48 3.48 -8.35
C LYS A 175 -21.84 2.41 -9.36
N LYS A 176 -22.98 1.77 -9.15
CA LYS A 176 -23.53 0.80 -10.08
C LYS A 176 -24.10 1.57 -11.27
N LEU A 177 -23.34 1.61 -12.35
CA LEU A 177 -23.90 2.03 -13.64
C LEU A 177 -24.39 0.77 -14.36
N PHE A 178 -25.70 0.67 -14.60
CA PHE A 178 -26.34 -0.50 -15.24
C PHE A 178 -26.07 -1.85 -14.58
N GLY A 179 -25.91 -1.88 -13.24
CA GLY A 179 -25.65 -3.13 -12.51
C GLY A 179 -24.19 -3.61 -12.50
N LEU A 180 -23.28 -2.87 -13.13
CA LEU A 180 -21.85 -3.13 -13.13
C LEU A 180 -21.16 -2.22 -12.10
N THR A 181 -20.35 -2.82 -11.24
CA THR A 181 -19.48 -2.09 -10.32
C THR A 181 -18.30 -1.51 -11.08
N LEU A 182 -18.25 -0.18 -11.20
CA LEU A 182 -17.10 0.52 -11.77
C LEU A 182 -16.04 0.68 -10.67
N SER A 183 -15.12 -0.27 -10.57
CA SER A 183 -13.92 -0.10 -9.74
C SER A 183 -12.96 0.85 -10.46
N GLN A 184 -12.46 1.87 -9.76
CA GLN A 184 -11.46 2.75 -10.34
C GLN A 184 -10.12 2.00 -10.47
N GLU A 185 -9.57 2.00 -11.69
CA GLU A 185 -8.21 1.51 -11.91
C GLU A 185 -7.21 2.48 -11.28
N LYS A 186 -6.38 1.95 -10.43
CA LYS A 186 -5.27 2.67 -9.78
C LYS A 186 -3.96 1.98 -10.14
N SER A 187 -2.89 2.70 -9.95
CA SER A 187 -1.54 2.16 -10.08
C SER A 187 -0.77 2.41 -8.79
N ILE A 188 0.03 1.44 -8.38
CA ILE A 188 0.99 1.60 -7.28
C ILE A 188 2.36 1.75 -7.91
N LEU A 189 2.93 2.94 -7.82
CA LEU A 189 4.30 3.21 -8.23
C LEU A 189 5.24 2.90 -7.07
N LEU A 190 6.14 1.95 -7.27
CA LEU A 190 7.18 1.56 -6.33
C LEU A 190 8.53 2.13 -6.77
N ILE A 191 9.20 2.88 -5.91
CA ILE A 191 10.52 3.44 -6.14
C ILE A 191 11.43 3.07 -4.98
N LEU A 192 12.48 2.31 -5.27
CA LEU A 192 13.53 2.02 -4.31
C LEU A 192 14.60 3.12 -4.39
N THR A 193 14.92 3.72 -3.24
CA THR A 193 15.81 4.89 -3.18
C THR A 193 16.64 4.91 -1.91
N PRO A 194 17.82 5.56 -1.89
CA PRO A 194 18.52 5.88 -0.65
C PRO A 194 17.62 6.72 0.27
N ASN A 195 17.73 6.50 1.58
CA ASN A 195 16.94 7.25 2.59
C ASN A 195 17.15 8.77 2.46
N SER A 196 18.34 9.22 2.07
CA SER A 196 18.65 10.65 1.85
C SER A 196 17.82 11.30 0.73
N GLN A 197 17.29 10.55 -0.22
CA GLN A 197 16.51 11.06 -1.36
C GLN A 197 15.00 10.88 -1.16
N LYS A 198 14.58 10.11 -0.16
CA LYS A 198 13.17 9.79 0.11
C LYS A 198 12.26 11.01 0.11
N GLN A 199 12.64 12.04 0.86
CA GLN A 199 11.82 13.24 1.04
C GLN A 199 11.65 14.03 -0.26
N SER A 200 12.73 14.22 -1.01
CA SER A 200 12.68 14.94 -2.29
C SER A 200 11.81 14.21 -3.31
N ILE A 201 11.90 12.88 -3.37
CA ILE A 201 11.09 12.04 -4.27
C ILE A 201 9.62 12.06 -3.85
N LEU A 202 9.30 11.87 -2.56
CA LEU A 202 7.92 11.94 -2.06
C LEU A 202 7.28 13.29 -2.36
N ARG A 203 8.01 14.39 -2.11
CA ARG A 203 7.54 15.76 -2.41
C ARG A 203 7.29 15.93 -3.89
N ALA A 204 8.23 15.55 -4.75
CA ALA A 204 8.08 15.66 -6.21
C ALA A 204 6.85 14.90 -6.74
N ILE A 205 6.60 13.69 -6.22
CA ILE A 205 5.40 12.90 -6.56
C ILE A 205 4.14 13.65 -6.13
N CYS A 206 4.06 14.06 -4.86
CA CYS A 206 2.86 14.70 -4.30
C CYS A 206 2.54 16.03 -4.99
N GLU A 207 3.53 16.88 -5.24
CA GLU A 207 3.36 18.16 -5.93
C GLU A 207 2.92 17.96 -7.38
N THR A 208 3.50 16.97 -8.07
CA THR A 208 3.14 16.71 -9.48
C THR A 208 1.73 16.17 -9.58
N VAL A 209 1.33 15.21 -8.76
CA VAL A 209 -0.05 14.69 -8.77
C VAL A 209 -1.04 15.81 -8.49
N LEU A 210 -0.79 16.63 -7.47
CA LEU A 210 -1.66 17.76 -7.14
C LEU A 210 -1.79 18.73 -8.31
N LYS A 211 -0.69 19.04 -9.01
CA LYS A 211 -0.67 19.94 -10.16
C LYS A 211 -1.46 19.37 -11.35
N GLU A 212 -1.28 18.10 -11.65
CA GLU A 212 -1.88 17.47 -12.84
C GLU A 212 -3.35 17.09 -12.65
N THR A 213 -3.76 16.74 -11.39
CA THR A 213 -5.12 16.22 -11.14
C THR A 213 -5.98 17.12 -10.24
N GLY A 214 -5.40 18.05 -9.51
CA GLY A 214 -6.06 18.79 -8.44
C GLY A 214 -6.28 17.94 -7.16
N GLU A 215 -5.88 16.67 -7.16
CA GLU A 215 -6.01 15.74 -6.03
C GLU A 215 -4.67 15.51 -5.34
N HIS A 216 -4.72 15.15 -4.06
CA HIS A 216 -3.52 14.82 -3.30
C HIS A 216 -3.10 13.37 -3.49
N ALA A 217 -1.83 13.13 -3.76
CA ALA A 217 -1.29 11.78 -3.86
C ALA A 217 -1.30 11.06 -2.52
N LEU A 218 -1.66 9.77 -2.54
CA LEU A 218 -1.49 8.87 -1.41
C LEU A 218 -0.14 8.18 -1.56
N ALA A 219 0.84 8.63 -0.77
CA ALA A 219 2.20 8.09 -0.84
C ALA A 219 2.72 7.74 0.55
N VAL A 220 3.43 6.63 0.63
CA VAL A 220 4.06 6.11 1.86
C VAL A 220 5.48 5.67 1.57
N SER A 221 6.29 5.51 2.59
CA SER A 221 7.59 4.86 2.51
C SER A 221 7.73 3.75 3.54
N LEU A 222 8.49 2.74 3.16
CA LEU A 222 8.74 1.53 3.93
C LEU A 222 10.25 1.36 4.07
N PRO A 223 10.77 1.08 5.28
CA PRO A 223 12.20 0.86 5.48
C PRO A 223 12.64 -0.44 4.81
N VAL A 224 13.78 -0.41 4.13
CA VAL A 224 14.38 -1.58 3.47
C VAL A 224 15.71 -1.90 4.16
N GLU A 225 15.85 -3.11 4.67
CA GLU A 225 17.02 -3.52 5.44
C GLU A 225 18.21 -3.85 4.54
N GLN A 226 17.97 -4.57 3.44
CA GLN A 226 19.01 -5.02 2.51
C GLN A 226 18.55 -4.86 1.07
N VAL A 227 19.49 -4.53 0.18
CA VAL A 227 19.25 -4.35 -1.25
C VAL A 227 20.39 -4.98 -2.02
N GLU A 228 20.04 -5.75 -3.05
CA GLU A 228 20.94 -6.30 -4.03
C GLU A 228 20.53 -5.89 -5.44
N GLY A 229 21.47 -5.80 -6.37
CA GLY A 229 21.19 -5.54 -7.79
C GLY A 229 20.91 -4.07 -8.14
N ILE A 230 21.15 -3.13 -7.24
CA ILE A 230 21.05 -1.69 -7.55
C ILE A 230 22.43 -1.14 -7.92
N GLN A 231 22.52 -0.56 -9.12
CA GLN A 231 23.61 0.34 -9.49
C GLN A 231 23.16 1.77 -9.16
N LEU A 232 23.68 2.32 -8.09
CA LEU A 232 23.42 3.70 -7.63
C LEU A 232 24.36 4.68 -8.34
#